data_c72c8b3fbdaaec2b2ec948e61325190c
#
_entry.id   c72c8b3fbdaaec2b2ec948e61325190c
#
_cell.length_a   1.000
_cell.length_b   1.000
_cell.length_c   1.000
_cell.angle_alpha   90.00
_cell.angle_beta   90.00
_cell.angle_gamma   90.00
#
_symmetry.space_group_name_H-M   'P 1'
#
loop_
_entity.id
_entity.type
_entity.pdbx_description
1 polymer ?
#
loop_
_entity_poly.entity_id
_entity_poly.type
_entity_poly.pdbx_seq_one_letter_code
_entity_poly.pdbx_strand_id
1 'polypeptide(L)'
;MNNEIWKTHTVDSEKGELHVQIDTLHIWLKRKNDEFWVASSNETEGEDLNKPVDELPADKIKWTRYAKESSTSEVDIKPVFPNLPVIISSEYPLKIAAGSKIHIYTRVPVWAQIKLKKEEYILTEIPSRKLNRTWFGNPVEGELCYWQSTRARRNLTDLNNSVSLI
;
A
#
# COMPACT_ATOMS: atom_id res chain seq x y z
N MET A 1 3.84 -0.27 -15.23
CA MET A 1 3.00 0.09 -14.07
C MET A 1 1.57 -0.11 -14.44
N ASN A 2 0.82 -0.87 -13.67
CA ASN A 2 -0.61 -0.99 -13.89
C ASN A 2 -1.26 0.33 -13.40
N ASN A 3 -1.34 1.32 -14.31
CA ASN A 3 -1.90 2.65 -14.02
C ASN A 3 -3.41 2.61 -13.70
N GLU A 4 -4.02 1.43 -13.79
CA GLU A 4 -5.46 1.27 -13.60
C GLU A 4 -5.89 1.34 -12.13
N ILE A 5 -4.99 1.11 -11.19
CA ILE A 5 -5.28 1.10 -9.76
C ILE A 5 -5.17 2.52 -9.18
N TRP A 6 -4.08 3.21 -9.52
CA TRP A 6 -3.76 4.53 -9.00
C TRP A 6 -4.48 5.63 -9.76
N LYS A 7 -5.79 5.71 -9.57
CA LYS A 7 -6.67 6.67 -10.25
C LYS A 7 -7.89 7.01 -9.39
N THR A 8 -8.72 7.87 -9.95
CA THR A 8 -10.07 8.11 -9.43
C THR A 8 -10.98 6.94 -9.79
N HIS A 9 -11.70 6.45 -8.80
CA HIS A 9 -12.73 5.42 -8.93
C HIS A 9 -14.08 5.98 -8.52
N THR A 10 -15.13 5.53 -9.18
CA THR A 10 -16.51 5.86 -8.79
C THR A 10 -17.04 4.72 -7.94
N VAL A 11 -17.46 5.04 -6.71
CA VAL A 11 -18.11 4.12 -5.79
C VAL A 11 -19.58 4.49 -5.69
N ASP A 12 -20.38 3.83 -6.50
CA ASP A 12 -21.81 4.08 -6.60
C ASP A 12 -22.57 3.14 -5.66
N SER A 13 -23.59 3.67 -4.97
CA SER A 13 -24.48 2.87 -4.10
C SER A 13 -25.27 1.82 -4.88
N GLU A 14 -25.51 2.06 -6.17
CA GLU A 14 -26.27 1.15 -7.04
C GLU A 14 -25.41 0.08 -7.71
N LYS A 15 -24.11 0.35 -7.89
CA LYS A 15 -23.18 -0.54 -8.60
C LYS A 15 -22.52 -1.60 -7.75
N GLY A 16 -22.77 -1.59 -6.43
CA GLY A 16 -22.21 -2.58 -5.52
C GLY A 16 -20.83 -2.19 -4.97
N GLU A 17 -20.00 -3.19 -4.76
CA GLU A 17 -18.68 -3.02 -4.14
C GLU A 17 -17.61 -2.83 -5.21
N LEU A 18 -16.73 -1.84 -5.01
CA LEU A 18 -15.49 -1.70 -5.77
C LEU A 18 -14.41 -2.57 -5.11
N HIS A 19 -13.80 -3.45 -5.87
CA HIS A 19 -12.65 -4.23 -5.43
C HIS A 19 -11.40 -3.79 -6.18
N VAL A 20 -10.32 -3.56 -5.46
CA VAL A 20 -9.01 -3.20 -5.98
C VAL A 20 -7.96 -4.09 -5.34
N GLN A 21 -7.07 -4.65 -6.14
CA GLN A 21 -5.96 -5.50 -5.67
C GLN A 21 -4.61 -4.83 -5.96
N ILE A 22 -3.76 -4.77 -4.94
CA ILE A 22 -2.40 -4.22 -4.99
C ILE A 22 -1.45 -5.28 -4.45
N ASP A 23 -0.82 -6.06 -5.32
CA ASP A 23 -0.01 -7.22 -4.92
C ASP A 23 -0.88 -8.19 -4.09
N THR A 24 -0.55 -8.40 -2.83
CA THR A 24 -1.31 -9.25 -1.88
C THR A 24 -2.38 -8.47 -1.09
N LEU A 25 -2.47 -7.16 -1.25
CA LEU A 25 -3.46 -6.34 -0.60
C LEU A 25 -4.73 -6.27 -1.43
N HIS A 26 -5.84 -6.70 -0.85
CA HIS A 26 -7.19 -6.52 -1.37
C HIS A 26 -7.89 -5.40 -0.62
N ILE A 27 -8.52 -4.50 -1.36
CA ILE A 27 -9.27 -3.36 -0.82
C ILE A 27 -10.68 -3.41 -1.41
N TRP A 28 -11.68 -3.37 -0.57
CA TRP A 28 -13.07 -3.25 -0.96
C TRP A 28 -13.63 -1.93 -0.49
N LEU A 29 -14.34 -1.25 -1.37
CA LEU A 29 -15.02 0.01 -1.09
C LEU A 29 -16.48 -0.12 -1.47
N LYS A 30 -17.37 0.37 -0.62
CA LYS A 30 -18.79 0.54 -0.94
C LYS A 30 -19.32 1.82 -0.35
N ARG A 31 -20.36 2.33 -0.96
CA ARG A 31 -21.14 3.47 -0.47
C ARG A 31 -22.52 3.01 -0.04
N LYS A 32 -22.95 3.39 1.15
CA LYS A 32 -24.26 3.08 1.67
C LYS A 32 -24.76 4.26 2.49
N ASN A 33 -25.97 4.77 2.18
CA ASN A 33 -26.58 5.92 2.87
C ASN A 33 -25.62 7.12 2.96
N ASP A 34 -25.00 7.48 1.83
CA ASP A 34 -24.02 8.57 1.72
C ASP A 34 -22.75 8.44 2.57
N GLU A 35 -22.53 7.27 3.16
CA GLU A 35 -21.34 6.93 3.90
C GLU A 35 -20.44 5.97 3.12
N PHE A 36 -19.14 6.07 3.36
CA PHE A 36 -18.18 5.17 2.79
C PHE A 36 -17.82 4.03 3.77
N TRP A 37 -17.73 2.85 3.21
CA TRP A 37 -17.30 1.67 3.92
C TRP A 37 -16.06 1.11 3.23
N VAL A 38 -15.03 0.85 4.01
CA VAL A 38 -13.75 0.32 3.51
C VAL A 38 -13.42 -0.95 4.25
N ALA A 39 -13.02 -1.96 3.52
CA ALA A 39 -12.43 -3.18 4.07
C ALA A 39 -11.14 -3.50 3.35
N SER A 40 -10.24 -4.17 4.04
CA SER A 40 -8.99 -4.63 3.44
C SER A 40 -8.57 -5.98 4.01
N SER A 41 -7.91 -6.76 3.19
CA SER A 41 -7.26 -8.00 3.58
C SER A 41 -5.90 -8.09 2.90
N ASN A 42 -4.89 -8.57 3.62
CA ASN A 42 -3.61 -8.96 3.04
C ASN A 42 -3.58 -10.50 3.03
N GLU A 43 -3.38 -11.08 1.85
CA GLU A 43 -3.08 -12.49 1.75
C GLU A 43 -1.75 -12.77 2.46
N THR A 44 -1.76 -13.71 3.39
CA THR A 44 -0.53 -14.17 4.03
C THR A 44 0.22 -15.06 3.03
N GLU A 45 1.53 -14.89 2.93
CA GLU A 45 2.39 -15.81 2.14
C GLU A 45 2.08 -17.24 2.53
N GLY A 46 1.52 -18.03 1.59
CA GLY A 46 1.14 -19.43 1.81
C GLY A 46 -0.32 -19.78 1.58
N GLU A 47 -1.21 -18.80 1.42
CA GLU A 47 -2.56 -19.06 0.91
C GLU A 47 -2.51 -19.10 -0.63
N ASP A 48 -3.21 -20.09 -1.19
CA ASP A 48 -3.18 -20.42 -2.61
C ASP A 48 -3.59 -19.22 -3.47
N LEU A 49 -2.63 -18.57 -4.12
CA LEU A 49 -2.82 -17.40 -4.99
C LEU A 49 -3.76 -17.66 -6.20
N ASN A 50 -4.22 -18.91 -6.37
CA ASN A 50 -5.09 -19.33 -7.45
C ASN A 50 -6.57 -19.35 -7.07
N LYS A 51 -6.95 -18.99 -5.83
CA LYS A 51 -8.36 -18.86 -5.48
C LYS A 51 -8.94 -17.58 -6.06
N PRO A 52 -10.04 -17.65 -6.80
CA PRO A 52 -10.75 -16.45 -7.23
C PRO A 52 -11.17 -15.65 -5.99
N VAL A 53 -10.90 -14.36 -6.00
CA VAL A 53 -11.13 -13.42 -4.89
C VAL A 53 -12.63 -13.28 -4.55
N ASP A 54 -13.51 -13.70 -5.43
CA ASP A 54 -14.97 -13.70 -5.26
C ASP A 54 -15.48 -14.63 -4.16
N GLU A 55 -14.61 -15.46 -3.57
CA GLU A 55 -14.96 -16.46 -2.56
C GLU A 55 -14.38 -16.15 -1.16
N LEU A 56 -13.91 -14.94 -0.88
CA LEU A 56 -13.61 -14.58 0.50
C LEU A 56 -14.93 -14.59 1.29
N PRO A 57 -15.07 -15.47 2.30
CA PRO A 57 -16.30 -15.53 3.05
C PRO A 57 -16.57 -14.16 3.68
N ALA A 58 -17.76 -13.63 3.44
CA ALA A 58 -18.19 -12.30 3.86
C ALA A 58 -18.04 -12.06 5.38
N ASP A 59 -18.02 -13.12 6.18
CA ASP A 59 -17.82 -13.13 7.61
C ASP A 59 -16.38 -12.85 8.06
N LYS A 60 -15.39 -12.99 7.16
CA LYS A 60 -13.99 -12.68 7.45
C LYS A 60 -13.59 -11.23 7.10
N ILE A 61 -14.43 -10.50 6.38
CA ILE A 61 -14.14 -9.13 5.98
C ILE A 61 -14.63 -8.18 7.06
N LYS A 62 -13.69 -7.49 7.72
CA LYS A 62 -14.03 -6.44 8.69
C LYS A 62 -14.16 -5.11 7.98
N TRP A 63 -15.38 -4.59 7.92
CA TRP A 63 -15.67 -3.29 7.36
C TRP A 63 -15.47 -2.16 8.37
N THR A 64 -14.78 -1.11 7.95
CA THR A 64 -14.71 0.15 8.68
C THR A 64 -15.65 1.16 8.03
N ARG A 65 -16.54 1.71 8.84
CA ARG A 65 -17.52 2.72 8.42
C ARG A 65 -16.96 4.12 8.64
N TYR A 66 -17.03 4.94 7.61
CA TYR A 66 -16.67 6.35 7.66
C TYR A 66 -17.97 7.16 7.56
N ALA A 67 -18.47 7.58 8.73
CA ALA A 67 -19.72 8.34 8.89
C ALA A 67 -19.49 9.81 8.53
N LYS A 68 -19.15 10.05 7.26
CA LYS A 68 -19.01 11.38 6.70
C LYS A 68 -19.97 11.50 5.52
N GLU A 69 -20.96 12.36 5.68
CA GLU A 69 -21.81 12.73 4.56
C GLU A 69 -20.95 13.37 3.47
N SER A 70 -21.01 12.80 2.31
CA SER A 70 -20.30 13.30 1.14
C SER A 70 -21.22 13.28 -0.07
N SER A 71 -21.25 14.39 -0.77
CA SER A 71 -21.98 14.51 -2.04
C SER A 71 -21.23 13.83 -3.20
N THR A 72 -19.98 13.41 -2.99
CA THR A 72 -19.18 12.76 -4.05
C THR A 72 -19.27 11.26 -3.97
N SER A 73 -19.35 10.62 -5.12
CA SER A 73 -19.14 9.18 -5.29
C SER A 73 -17.72 8.83 -5.73
N GLU A 74 -16.86 9.84 -5.91
CA GLU A 74 -15.51 9.65 -6.43
C GLU A 74 -14.48 9.57 -5.31
N VAL A 75 -13.66 8.52 -5.36
CA VAL A 75 -12.51 8.31 -4.49
C VAL A 75 -11.24 8.21 -5.31
N ASP A 76 -10.20 8.88 -4.85
CA ASP A 76 -8.85 8.74 -5.37
C ASP A 76 -8.11 7.67 -4.57
N ILE A 77 -7.53 6.70 -5.27
CA ILE A 77 -6.57 5.76 -4.68
C ILE A 77 -5.18 6.15 -5.16
N LYS A 78 -4.31 6.51 -4.22
CA LYS A 78 -2.96 7.00 -4.52
C LYS A 78 -1.90 6.27 -3.72
N PRO A 79 -0.70 6.04 -4.29
CA PRO A 79 0.42 5.54 -3.52
C PRO A 79 0.98 6.65 -2.62
N VAL A 80 1.23 6.31 -1.36
CA VAL A 80 1.92 7.19 -0.40
C VAL A 80 3.03 6.43 0.31
N PHE A 81 4.00 7.14 0.83
CA PHE A 81 5.02 6.52 1.67
C PHE A 81 4.43 6.10 3.02
N PRO A 82 5.03 5.07 3.67
CA PRO A 82 4.69 4.71 5.03
C PRO A 82 4.78 5.92 6.00
N ASN A 83 3.97 5.90 7.05
CA ASN A 83 3.90 6.97 8.04
C ASN A 83 5.12 7.08 8.98
N LEU A 84 6.02 6.11 8.93
CA LEU A 84 7.31 6.13 9.64
C LEU A 84 8.44 5.99 8.63
N PRO A 85 9.66 6.46 8.96
CA PRO A 85 10.84 6.20 8.15
C PRO A 85 11.04 4.72 7.90
N VAL A 86 11.55 4.38 6.72
CA VAL A 86 11.84 2.99 6.34
C VAL A 86 13.34 2.79 6.23
N ILE A 87 13.89 1.95 7.08
CA ILE A 87 15.28 1.50 6.98
C ILE A 87 15.33 0.37 5.98
N ILE A 88 16.11 0.57 4.93
CA ILE A 88 16.33 -0.44 3.90
C ILE A 88 17.71 -1.01 4.09
N SER A 89 17.76 -2.27 4.46
CA SER A 89 19.01 -3.01 4.61
C SER A 89 19.29 -3.85 3.36
N SER A 90 20.49 -3.77 2.85
CA SER A 90 20.92 -4.65 1.76
C SER A 90 21.05 -6.09 2.26
N GLU A 91 20.48 -7.03 1.52
CA GLU A 91 20.62 -8.48 1.82
C GLU A 91 22.09 -8.93 1.80
N TYR A 92 22.88 -8.29 0.94
CA TYR A 92 24.33 -8.57 0.83
C TYR A 92 25.13 -7.32 1.14
N PRO A 93 26.28 -7.47 1.87
CA PRO A 93 27.17 -6.35 2.11
C PRO A 93 27.65 -5.73 0.80
N LEU A 94 27.52 -4.41 0.69
CA LEU A 94 27.98 -3.66 -0.47
C LEU A 94 29.25 -2.92 -0.12
N LYS A 95 30.35 -3.29 -0.80
CA LYS A 95 31.63 -2.59 -0.70
C LYS A 95 31.80 -1.66 -1.90
N ILE A 96 32.02 -0.39 -1.63
CA ILE A 96 32.26 0.63 -2.65
C ILE A 96 33.73 1.05 -2.55
N ALA A 97 34.46 0.97 -3.67
CA ALA A 97 35.84 1.42 -3.73
C ALA A 97 35.93 2.93 -3.50
N ALA A 98 36.97 3.40 -2.85
CA ALA A 98 37.22 4.80 -2.62
C ALA A 98 37.25 5.57 -3.96
N GLY A 99 36.60 6.71 -4.01
CA GLY A 99 36.48 7.55 -5.22
C GLY A 99 35.47 7.07 -6.26
N SER A 100 34.81 5.91 -6.06
CA SER A 100 33.78 5.42 -6.96
C SER A 100 32.42 6.04 -6.66
N LYS A 101 31.65 6.36 -7.71
CA LYS A 101 30.23 6.72 -7.63
C LYS A 101 29.39 5.59 -8.18
N ILE A 102 28.39 5.16 -7.43
CA ILE A 102 27.45 4.12 -7.87
C ILE A 102 26.02 4.59 -7.63
N HIS A 103 25.11 4.15 -8.48
CA HIS A 103 23.67 4.28 -8.26
C HIS A 103 23.15 2.93 -7.77
N ILE A 104 22.36 2.98 -6.73
CA ILE A 104 21.72 1.80 -6.12
C ILE A 104 20.23 2.05 -6.14
N TYR A 105 19.50 1.10 -6.70
CA TYR A 105 18.05 1.12 -6.73
C TYR A 105 17.50 0.12 -5.72
N THR A 106 16.54 0.54 -4.94
CA THR A 106 15.88 -0.28 -3.95
C THR A 106 14.39 -0.11 -4.02
N ARG A 107 13.63 -1.10 -3.56
CA ARG A 107 12.18 -1.05 -3.53
C ARG A 107 11.71 -0.65 -2.15
N VAL A 108 10.78 0.30 -2.12
CA VAL A 108 10.09 0.71 -0.90
C VAL A 108 8.61 0.35 -1.06
N PRO A 109 8.01 -0.41 -0.13
CA PRO A 109 6.59 -0.67 -0.17
C PRO A 109 5.83 0.64 0.03
N VAL A 110 4.77 0.81 -0.72
CA VAL A 110 3.88 1.96 -0.61
C VAL A 110 2.61 1.58 0.12
N TRP A 111 1.96 2.56 0.71
CA TRP A 111 0.63 2.44 1.27
C TRP A 111 -0.40 2.93 0.26
N ALA A 112 -1.59 2.37 0.31
CA ALA A 112 -2.72 2.84 -0.46
C ALA A 112 -3.49 3.89 0.33
N GLN A 113 -3.40 5.16 -0.08
CA GLN A 113 -4.22 6.23 0.48
C GLN A 113 -5.54 6.29 -0.29
N ILE A 114 -6.65 6.25 0.44
CA ILE A 114 -8.01 6.40 -0.07
C ILE A 114 -8.52 7.75 0.36
N LYS A 115 -8.85 8.61 -0.62
CA LYS A 115 -9.20 9.99 -0.42
C LYS A 115 -10.47 10.35 -1.18
N LEU A 116 -11.38 11.11 -0.56
CA LEU A 116 -12.53 11.69 -1.25
C LEU A 116 -12.05 12.81 -2.16
N LYS A 117 -12.33 12.69 -3.45
CA LYS A 117 -11.76 13.59 -4.47
C LYS A 117 -12.19 15.05 -4.26
N LYS A 118 -13.48 15.30 -4.10
CA LYS A 118 -14.04 16.65 -4.02
C LYS A 118 -13.68 17.37 -2.72
N GLU A 119 -13.63 16.63 -1.63
CA GLU A 119 -13.48 17.19 -0.29
C GLU A 119 -12.04 17.14 0.21
N GLU A 120 -11.15 16.53 -0.57
CA GLU A 120 -9.76 16.29 -0.20
C GLU A 120 -9.58 15.55 1.15
N TYR A 121 -10.62 14.87 1.62
CA TYR A 121 -10.63 14.15 2.88
C TYR A 121 -10.06 12.75 2.75
N ILE A 122 -9.04 12.44 3.54
CA ILE A 122 -8.44 11.11 3.58
C ILE A 122 -9.32 10.20 4.44
N LEU A 123 -9.88 9.16 3.84
CA LEU A 123 -10.62 8.13 4.56
C LEU A 123 -9.65 7.26 5.35
N THR A 124 -8.65 6.71 4.68
CA THR A 124 -7.68 5.79 5.31
C THR A 124 -6.42 5.65 4.48
N GLU A 125 -5.38 5.15 5.12
CA GLU A 125 -4.13 4.70 4.51
C GLU A 125 -3.89 3.25 4.90
N ILE A 126 -3.74 2.38 3.90
CA ILE A 126 -3.65 0.94 4.09
C ILE A 126 -2.27 0.45 3.63
N PRO A 127 -1.50 -0.20 4.51
CA PRO A 127 -0.23 -0.79 4.14
C PRO A 127 -0.39 -1.86 3.06
N SER A 128 0.35 -1.76 1.95
CA SER A 128 0.37 -2.83 0.94
C SER A 128 1.04 -4.10 1.46
N ARG A 129 1.96 -3.95 2.40
CA ARG A 129 2.64 -5.05 3.08
C ARG A 129 2.85 -4.72 4.55
N LYS A 130 2.84 -5.75 5.38
CA LYS A 130 3.20 -5.62 6.79
C LYS A 130 4.71 -5.43 6.91
N LEU A 131 5.13 -4.29 7.44
CA LEU A 131 6.52 -3.98 7.74
C LEU A 131 6.84 -4.26 9.21
N ASN A 132 8.03 -4.77 9.47
CA ASN A 132 8.53 -4.92 10.83
C ASN A 132 8.92 -3.56 11.38
N ARG A 133 8.57 -3.28 12.64
CA ARG A 133 9.02 -2.09 13.36
C ARG A 133 10.38 -2.34 13.98
N THR A 134 11.21 -1.32 13.98
CA THR A 134 12.53 -1.33 14.59
C THR A 134 12.84 0.04 15.18
N TRP A 135 13.84 0.09 16.04
CA TRP A 135 14.38 1.33 16.59
C TRP A 135 15.67 1.69 15.87
N PHE A 136 15.79 2.92 15.43
CA PHE A 136 17.01 3.43 14.79
C PHE A 136 17.62 4.54 15.64
N GLY A 137 18.90 4.40 15.97
CA GLY A 137 19.63 5.33 16.80
C GLY A 137 19.87 4.80 18.22
N ASN A 138 20.34 5.67 19.10
CA ASN A 138 20.56 5.34 20.51
C ASN A 138 19.22 5.34 21.29
N PRO A 139 19.17 4.78 22.52
CA PRO A 139 17.92 4.68 23.27
C PRO A 139 17.27 6.03 23.63
N VAL A 140 18.03 7.12 23.61
CA VAL A 140 17.55 8.45 24.04
C VAL A 140 17.12 9.32 22.86
N GLU A 141 17.86 9.28 21.76
CA GLU A 141 17.68 10.14 20.58
C GLU A 141 17.24 9.38 19.34
N GLY A 142 16.99 8.10 19.46
CA GLY A 142 16.55 7.28 18.34
C GLY A 142 15.08 7.48 18.00
N GLU A 143 14.66 6.92 16.90
CA GLU A 143 13.28 6.99 16.42
C GLU A 143 12.74 5.62 16.01
N LEU A 144 11.42 5.49 16.08
CA LEU A 144 10.71 4.30 15.60
C LEU A 144 10.65 4.33 14.08
N CYS A 145 11.10 3.25 13.46
CA CYS A 145 11.15 3.10 12.01
C CYS A 145 10.53 1.78 11.58
N TYR A 146 10.27 1.64 10.29
CA TYR A 146 10.10 0.34 9.67
C TYR A 146 11.43 -0.21 9.18
N TRP A 147 11.56 -1.52 9.16
CA TRP A 147 12.71 -2.21 8.62
C TRP A 147 12.33 -3.16 7.51
N GLN A 148 13.11 -3.14 6.44
CA GLN A 148 12.96 -4.05 5.31
C GLN A 148 14.31 -4.45 4.78
N SER A 149 14.49 -5.76 4.55
CA SER A 149 15.60 -6.27 3.74
C SER A 149 15.22 -6.25 2.27
N THR A 150 16.14 -5.82 1.42
CA THR A 150 15.91 -5.80 -0.02
C THR A 150 17.20 -6.07 -0.78
N ARG A 151 17.07 -6.60 -1.99
CA ARG A 151 18.21 -6.73 -2.91
C ARG A 151 18.46 -5.39 -3.56
N ALA A 152 19.61 -4.79 -3.26
CA ALA A 152 20.08 -3.61 -4.00
C ALA A 152 20.40 -4.01 -5.44
N ARG A 153 19.90 -3.25 -6.40
CA ARG A 153 20.08 -3.50 -7.84
C ARG A 153 20.80 -2.34 -8.51
N ARG A 154 21.61 -2.66 -9.52
CA ARG A 154 22.31 -1.65 -10.34
C ARG A 154 21.51 -1.23 -11.58
N ASN A 155 20.58 -2.06 -12.05
CA ASN A 155 19.82 -1.84 -13.27
C ASN A 155 18.32 -1.64 -12.99
N LEU A 156 17.73 -0.65 -13.67
CA LEU A 156 16.30 -0.34 -13.61
C LEU A 156 15.41 -1.34 -14.37
N THR A 157 15.98 -2.11 -15.32
CA THR A 157 15.22 -3.00 -16.20
C THR A 157 14.38 -4.06 -15.49
N ASP A 158 14.79 -4.43 -14.27
CA ASP A 158 14.08 -5.42 -13.47
C ASP A 158 12.92 -4.83 -12.62
N LEU A 159 12.70 -3.53 -12.70
CA LEU A 159 11.75 -2.81 -11.84
C LEU A 159 10.37 -2.64 -12.46
N ASN A 160 10.22 -2.96 -13.75
CA ASN A 160 9.00 -2.70 -14.52
C ASN A 160 7.75 -3.49 -14.07
N ASN A 161 7.92 -4.51 -13.23
CA ASN A 161 6.83 -5.40 -12.79
C ASN A 161 6.46 -5.24 -11.31
N SER A 162 6.89 -4.18 -10.64
CA SER A 162 6.62 -4.04 -9.21
C SER A 162 5.74 -2.85 -8.88
N VAL A 163 4.84 -3.07 -7.94
CA VAL A 163 3.96 -2.06 -7.32
C VAL A 163 4.74 -1.14 -6.35
N SER A 164 6.02 -0.98 -6.53
CA SER A 164 6.89 -0.20 -5.65
C SER A 164 7.29 1.09 -6.34
N LEU A 165 7.29 2.20 -5.61
CA LEU A 165 7.96 3.43 -6.03
C LEU A 165 9.47 3.22 -6.00
N ILE A 166 10.15 3.79 -6.94
CA ILE A 166 11.61 3.79 -7.09
C ILE A 166 12.14 5.10 -6.55
#